data_24be09fe745c6737ce43d827b69aae94
#
_entry.id   24be09fe745c6737ce43d827b69aae94
#
_cell.length_a   1.000
_cell.length_b   1.000
_cell.length_c   1.000
_cell.angle_alpha   90.00
_cell.angle_beta   90.00
_cell.angle_gamma   90.00
#
_symmetry.space_group_name_H-M   'P 1'
#
loop_
_entity.id
_entity.type
_entity.pdbx_description
1 polymer ?
#
loop_
_entity_poly.entity_id
_entity_poly.type
_entity_poly.pdbx_seq_one_letter_code
_entity_poly.pdbx_strand_id
1 'polypeptide(L)'
;MTFEELKALLFARSNFGVKLGLERMEEACALLGNPERGAPVLHVAGTNGKGSTCAFTEASLRAAGYRTGLYTSPHLNHFCERIRIDGSAISEARACELLEEIRARVPWALGDPGLTFFEIVTLMGFLAFRDVEVMVIEVGLGGRLDATNVVRPLACAVASLGLEHTQYLGPTLAHVAAEKAGIFKRGAPAVSAGQPLEAAAVLQKKALNLGISLWRPGRDYRYESRDVRPFCYQGPRWAVRAGDLALKGHHQRTNAALASALLEAAAQAGLRVEPHHVEAGLRTARWPARLEQFGNVLVDGAHNPHAVGAVVRALPDLLAGRQAHVVFGALQDKDTAAMLGLLAPVAESMHYCAPDSPRAIPPEALAALQPGNVYRSVGAALEGGRRAAGRDGVVLCLGSLYLAAEVRSLLLGESRTAMPSERL
;
A
#
# COMPACT_ATOMS: atom_id res chain seq x y z
N MET A 1 10.42 10.06 -26.16
CA MET A 1 10.43 10.84 -24.90
C MET A 1 11.47 10.27 -23.96
N THR A 2 12.24 11.10 -23.26
CA THR A 2 13.12 10.68 -22.16
C THR A 2 12.33 10.45 -20.89
N PHE A 3 12.91 9.74 -19.91
CA PHE A 3 12.23 9.52 -18.63
C PHE A 3 12.09 10.82 -17.81
N GLU A 4 13.02 11.77 -17.94
CA GLU A 4 12.91 13.11 -17.33
C GLU A 4 11.77 13.92 -17.92
N GLU A 5 11.56 13.86 -19.25
CA GLU A 5 10.42 14.48 -19.91
C GLU A 5 9.10 13.84 -19.46
N LEU A 6 9.06 12.51 -19.32
CA LEU A 6 7.91 11.78 -18.76
C LEU A 6 7.59 12.29 -17.35
N LYS A 7 8.58 12.37 -16.47
CA LYS A 7 8.39 12.87 -15.11
C LYS A 7 7.83 14.29 -15.11
N ALA A 8 8.45 15.20 -15.86
CA ALA A 8 8.02 16.60 -15.94
C ALA A 8 6.55 16.71 -16.40
N LEU A 9 6.18 15.93 -17.41
CA LEU A 9 4.83 15.91 -17.96
C LEU A 9 3.82 15.36 -16.95
N LEU A 10 4.13 14.26 -16.28
CA LEU A 10 3.28 13.66 -15.26
C LEU A 10 3.13 14.60 -14.04
N PHE A 11 4.22 15.27 -13.61
CA PHE A 11 4.14 16.22 -12.48
C PHE A 11 3.31 17.45 -12.76
N ALA A 12 3.36 17.99 -13.97
CA ALA A 12 2.46 19.05 -14.37
C ALA A 12 0.99 18.65 -14.14
N ARG A 13 0.67 17.33 -14.22
CA ARG A 13 -0.67 16.79 -13.99
C ARG A 13 -1.04 16.57 -12.52
N SER A 14 -0.08 16.51 -11.61
CA SER A 14 -0.37 16.41 -10.17
C SER A 14 -1.10 17.64 -9.64
N ASN A 15 -0.95 18.79 -10.29
CA ASN A 15 -1.64 20.05 -9.94
C ASN A 15 -3.15 20.02 -10.26
N PHE A 16 -3.64 19.09 -11.08
CA PHE A 16 -5.07 18.97 -11.38
C PHE A 16 -5.90 18.38 -10.22
N GLY A 17 -5.23 17.92 -9.15
CA GLY A 17 -5.89 17.36 -7.96
C GLY A 17 -6.66 16.08 -8.24
N VAL A 18 -7.56 15.74 -7.32
CA VAL A 18 -8.45 14.57 -7.45
C VAL A 18 -9.68 14.98 -8.25
N LYS A 19 -9.85 14.43 -9.45
CA LYS A 19 -11.08 14.54 -10.24
C LYS A 19 -11.91 13.27 -10.05
N LEU A 20 -13.07 13.41 -9.42
CA LEU A 20 -13.99 12.29 -9.20
C LEU A 20 -14.78 11.99 -10.49
N GLY A 21 -14.96 10.71 -10.80
CA GLY A 21 -15.68 10.22 -11.97
C GLY A 21 -14.87 9.16 -12.72
N LEU A 22 -15.54 8.20 -13.33
CA LEU A 22 -14.89 7.11 -14.09
C LEU A 22 -15.01 7.29 -15.61
N GLU A 23 -15.82 8.24 -16.05
CA GLU A 23 -16.20 8.41 -17.46
C GLU A 23 -14.96 8.62 -18.35
N ARG A 24 -13.99 9.45 -17.88
CA ARG A 24 -12.74 9.68 -18.62
C ARG A 24 -11.87 8.42 -18.70
N MET A 25 -11.83 7.66 -17.61
CA MET A 25 -11.10 6.38 -17.59
C MET A 25 -11.74 5.34 -18.48
N GLU A 26 -13.07 5.25 -18.47
CA GLU A 26 -13.84 4.33 -19.33
C GLU A 26 -13.64 4.67 -20.79
N GLU A 27 -13.71 5.96 -21.18
CA GLU A 27 -13.45 6.41 -22.53
C GLU A 27 -12.01 6.13 -22.97
N ALA A 28 -11.02 6.46 -22.13
CA ALA A 28 -9.62 6.19 -22.41
C ALA A 28 -9.32 4.69 -22.55
N CYS A 29 -9.88 3.85 -21.67
CA CYS A 29 -9.77 2.40 -21.77
C CYS A 29 -10.37 1.88 -23.09
N ALA A 30 -11.53 2.38 -23.50
CA ALA A 30 -12.16 1.99 -24.75
C ALA A 30 -11.27 2.34 -25.97
N LEU A 31 -10.69 3.53 -26.02
CA LEU A 31 -9.75 3.94 -27.07
C LEU A 31 -8.47 3.10 -27.08
N LEU A 32 -8.04 2.60 -25.92
CA LEU A 32 -6.86 1.73 -25.76
C LEU A 32 -7.18 0.25 -26.00
N GLY A 33 -8.45 -0.13 -26.29
CA GLY A 33 -8.88 -1.50 -26.54
C GLY A 33 -9.23 -2.27 -25.28
N ASN A 34 -9.64 -1.58 -24.22
CA ASN A 34 -10.05 -2.11 -22.90
C ASN A 34 -8.97 -2.99 -22.22
N PRO A 35 -7.74 -2.47 -22.02
CA PRO A 35 -6.65 -3.25 -21.44
C PRO A 35 -6.95 -3.69 -19.99
N GLU A 36 -7.86 -3.02 -19.29
CA GLU A 36 -8.32 -3.35 -17.94
C GLU A 36 -9.11 -4.67 -17.85
N ARG A 37 -9.45 -5.26 -19.01
CA ARG A 37 -10.19 -6.54 -19.16
C ARG A 37 -9.32 -7.68 -19.68
N GLY A 38 -8.02 -7.44 -19.91
CA GLY A 38 -7.12 -8.40 -20.53
C GLY A 38 -6.87 -9.68 -19.72
N ALA A 39 -7.00 -9.60 -18.39
CA ALA A 39 -6.79 -10.74 -17.48
C ALA A 39 -7.71 -10.64 -16.26
N PRO A 40 -7.94 -11.75 -15.50
CA PRO A 40 -8.62 -11.72 -14.22
C PRO A 40 -7.96 -10.74 -13.24
N VAL A 41 -8.78 -10.00 -12.49
CA VAL A 41 -8.32 -8.96 -11.55
C VAL A 41 -8.65 -9.34 -10.11
N LEU A 42 -7.68 -9.21 -9.21
CA LEU A 42 -7.88 -9.17 -7.76
C LEU A 42 -7.72 -7.71 -7.31
N HIS A 43 -8.80 -7.11 -6.82
CA HIS A 43 -8.88 -5.67 -6.52
C HIS A 43 -8.89 -5.41 -5.01
N VAL A 44 -7.95 -4.60 -4.52
CA VAL A 44 -7.72 -4.41 -3.08
C VAL A 44 -7.87 -2.95 -2.69
N ALA A 45 -8.89 -2.65 -1.86
CA ALA A 45 -9.08 -1.37 -1.20
C ALA A 45 -8.73 -1.45 0.29
N GLY A 46 -8.68 -0.30 0.97
CA GLY A 46 -8.42 -0.21 2.41
C GLY A 46 -7.76 1.11 2.78
N THR A 47 -7.66 1.41 4.08
CA THR A 47 -6.85 2.52 4.57
C THR A 47 -5.40 2.06 4.70
N ASN A 48 -5.15 1.07 5.55
CA ASN A 48 -3.82 0.49 5.77
C ASN A 48 -3.78 -0.98 5.36
N GLY A 49 -2.61 -1.47 4.93
CA GLY A 49 -2.39 -2.88 4.59
C GLY A 49 -2.66 -3.25 3.14
N LYS A 50 -3.16 -2.33 2.28
CA LYS A 50 -3.41 -2.59 0.85
C LYS A 50 -2.19 -3.18 0.15
N GLY A 51 -1.08 -2.43 0.10
CA GLY A 51 0.15 -2.84 -0.60
C GLY A 51 0.73 -4.15 -0.06
N SER A 52 0.72 -4.37 1.27
CA SER A 52 1.16 -5.64 1.86
C SER A 52 0.26 -6.82 1.46
N THR A 53 -1.07 -6.62 1.44
CA THR A 53 -2.03 -7.61 0.96
C THR A 53 -1.79 -7.93 -0.51
N CYS A 54 -1.60 -6.90 -1.34
CA CYS A 54 -1.27 -7.05 -2.76
C CYS A 54 0.05 -7.83 -2.95
N ALA A 55 1.09 -7.51 -2.17
CA ALA A 55 2.38 -8.18 -2.24
C ALA A 55 2.29 -9.68 -1.87
N PHE A 56 1.57 -10.03 -0.80
CA PHE A 56 1.31 -11.42 -0.45
C PHE A 56 0.52 -12.14 -1.53
N THR A 57 -0.52 -11.50 -2.06
CA THR A 57 -1.38 -12.05 -3.12
C THR A 57 -0.57 -12.32 -4.39
N GLU A 58 0.20 -11.34 -4.86
CA GLU A 58 1.00 -11.43 -6.07
C GLU A 58 2.10 -12.49 -5.94
N ALA A 59 2.83 -12.52 -4.81
CA ALA A 59 3.85 -13.53 -4.56
C ALA A 59 3.27 -14.96 -4.55
N SER A 60 2.05 -15.14 -4.05
CA SER A 60 1.35 -16.43 -4.08
C SER A 60 0.95 -16.85 -5.50
N LEU A 61 0.52 -15.89 -6.31
CA LEU A 61 0.18 -16.15 -7.72
C LEU A 61 1.41 -16.51 -8.54
N ARG A 62 2.55 -15.83 -8.33
CA ARG A 62 3.82 -16.23 -8.93
C ARG A 62 4.26 -17.63 -8.50
N ALA A 63 4.07 -17.98 -7.22
CA ALA A 63 4.35 -19.31 -6.74
C ALA A 63 3.45 -20.39 -7.39
N ALA A 64 2.24 -20.01 -7.84
CA ALA A 64 1.34 -20.84 -8.63
C ALA A 64 1.70 -20.89 -10.13
N GLY A 65 2.77 -20.21 -10.55
CA GLY A 65 3.26 -20.19 -11.93
C GLY A 65 2.60 -19.17 -12.85
N TYR A 66 1.75 -18.26 -12.33
CA TYR A 66 1.16 -17.21 -13.14
C TYR A 66 2.17 -16.12 -13.50
N ARG A 67 2.07 -15.62 -14.72
CA ARG A 67 2.61 -14.32 -15.11
C ARG A 67 1.73 -13.22 -14.53
N THR A 68 2.28 -12.45 -13.58
CA THR A 68 1.51 -11.52 -12.77
C THR A 68 1.75 -10.06 -13.15
N GLY A 69 0.68 -9.24 -13.07
CA GLY A 69 0.76 -7.79 -13.04
C GLY A 69 0.37 -7.28 -11.66
N LEU A 70 1.21 -6.43 -11.06
CA LEU A 70 0.93 -5.78 -9.78
C LEU A 70 0.96 -4.26 -9.95
N TYR A 71 -0.19 -3.61 -9.71
CA TYR A 71 -0.32 -2.16 -9.67
C TYR A 71 -0.50 -1.68 -8.24
N THR A 72 0.33 -0.74 -7.80
CA THR A 72 0.32 -0.20 -6.43
C THR A 72 0.63 1.29 -6.39
N SER A 73 0.17 1.97 -5.33
CA SER A 73 0.43 3.39 -5.10
C SER A 73 0.45 3.77 -3.60
N PRO A 74 1.21 4.80 -3.21
CA PRO A 74 2.26 5.45 -4.00
C PRO A 74 3.51 4.55 -4.14
N HIS A 75 4.50 4.96 -4.95
CA HIS A 75 5.83 4.36 -4.94
C HIS A 75 6.65 4.82 -3.73
N LEU A 76 7.72 4.10 -3.43
CA LEU A 76 8.64 4.45 -2.34
C LEU A 76 9.81 5.32 -2.86
N ASN A 77 10.62 4.79 -3.76
CA ASN A 77 11.80 5.46 -4.29
C ASN A 77 11.70 5.81 -5.77
N HIS A 78 11.12 4.92 -6.57
CA HIS A 78 11.14 5.05 -8.02
C HIS A 78 9.75 4.89 -8.62
N PHE A 79 9.39 5.76 -9.57
CA PHE A 79 8.09 5.76 -10.23
C PHE A 79 7.67 4.39 -10.76
N CYS A 80 8.59 3.67 -11.39
CA CYS A 80 8.34 2.36 -12.00
C CYS A 80 7.92 1.28 -10.98
N GLU A 81 8.13 1.49 -9.67
CA GLU A 81 7.67 0.58 -8.63
C GLU A 81 6.15 0.39 -8.61
N ARG A 82 5.39 1.35 -9.16
CA ARG A 82 3.93 1.31 -9.24
C ARG A 82 3.40 0.22 -10.15
N ILE A 83 4.21 -0.21 -11.13
CA ILE A 83 3.84 -1.18 -12.15
C ILE A 83 4.89 -2.28 -12.16
N ARG A 84 4.50 -3.46 -11.71
CA ARG A 84 5.40 -4.62 -11.64
C ARG A 84 4.86 -5.76 -12.49
N ILE A 85 5.76 -6.44 -13.19
CA ILE A 85 5.48 -7.70 -13.89
C ILE A 85 6.36 -8.76 -13.26
N ASP A 86 5.79 -9.87 -12.84
CA ASP A 86 6.49 -10.99 -12.20
C ASP A 86 7.37 -10.54 -11.01
N GLY A 87 6.85 -9.61 -10.20
CA GLY A 87 7.53 -9.04 -9.03
C GLY A 87 8.57 -7.97 -9.34
N SER A 88 8.93 -7.72 -10.60
CA SER A 88 9.93 -6.74 -11.03
C SER A 88 9.26 -5.46 -11.54
N ALA A 89 9.76 -4.29 -11.13
CA ALA A 89 9.31 -3.02 -11.67
C ALA A 89 9.60 -2.92 -13.17
N ILE A 90 8.73 -2.25 -13.93
CA ILE A 90 8.98 -1.97 -15.34
C ILE A 90 10.20 -1.05 -15.49
N SER A 91 10.86 -1.08 -16.65
CA SER A 91 11.96 -0.18 -16.96
C SER A 91 11.45 1.25 -17.24
N GLU A 92 12.35 2.23 -17.11
CA GLU A 92 12.09 3.63 -17.51
C GLU A 92 11.72 3.73 -18.99
N ALA A 93 12.42 2.99 -19.85
CA ALA A 93 12.12 2.92 -21.28
C ALA A 93 10.68 2.42 -21.51
N ARG A 94 10.27 1.36 -20.79
CA ARG A 94 8.91 0.83 -20.89
C ARG A 94 7.87 1.84 -20.42
N ALA A 95 8.14 2.57 -19.35
CA ALA A 95 7.26 3.64 -18.88
C ALA A 95 7.08 4.73 -19.95
N CYS A 96 8.15 5.13 -20.63
CA CYS A 96 8.10 6.10 -21.73
C CYS A 96 7.26 5.58 -22.90
N GLU A 97 7.46 4.32 -23.33
CA GLU A 97 6.67 3.70 -24.40
C GLU A 97 5.17 3.68 -24.08
N LEU A 98 4.80 3.33 -22.86
CA LEU A 98 3.41 3.28 -22.40
C LEU A 98 2.75 4.66 -22.44
N LEU A 99 3.46 5.71 -22.01
CA LEU A 99 2.93 7.08 -22.08
C LEU A 99 2.78 7.58 -23.52
N GLU A 100 3.75 7.27 -24.40
CA GLU A 100 3.64 7.60 -25.82
C GLU A 100 2.47 6.87 -26.51
N GLU A 101 2.20 5.62 -26.13
CA GLU A 101 1.03 4.90 -26.61
C GLU A 101 -0.29 5.58 -26.17
N ILE A 102 -0.40 5.98 -24.90
CA ILE A 102 -1.56 6.75 -24.40
C ILE A 102 -1.70 8.04 -25.18
N ARG A 103 -0.62 8.78 -25.38
CA ARG A 103 -0.61 10.06 -26.13
C ARG A 103 -1.09 9.88 -27.56
N ALA A 104 -0.67 8.81 -28.22
CA ALA A 104 -1.03 8.53 -29.62
C ALA A 104 -2.48 8.09 -29.78
N ARG A 105 -3.00 7.30 -28.84
CA ARG A 105 -4.34 6.67 -28.95
C ARG A 105 -5.45 7.42 -28.22
N VAL A 106 -5.10 8.27 -27.24
CA VAL A 106 -6.02 9.08 -26.46
C VAL A 106 -5.60 10.56 -26.60
N PRO A 107 -5.91 11.23 -27.72
CA PRO A 107 -5.35 12.55 -28.05
C PRO A 107 -5.63 13.65 -27.02
N TRP A 108 -6.74 13.52 -26.28
CA TRP A 108 -7.13 14.48 -25.23
C TRP A 108 -6.49 14.17 -23.86
N ALA A 109 -5.83 13.02 -23.68
CA ALA A 109 -5.30 12.60 -22.37
C ALA A 109 -4.39 13.65 -21.71
N LEU A 110 -3.56 14.30 -22.51
CA LEU A 110 -2.61 15.31 -22.07
C LEU A 110 -3.11 16.75 -22.32
N GLY A 111 -4.37 16.92 -22.77
CA GLY A 111 -5.01 18.21 -23.00
C GLY A 111 -5.47 18.93 -21.71
N ASP A 112 -6.23 20.01 -21.85
CA ASP A 112 -6.92 20.71 -20.76
C ASP A 112 -8.41 20.87 -21.13
N PRO A 113 -9.35 20.23 -20.39
CA PRO A 113 -9.14 19.31 -19.29
C PRO A 113 -8.75 17.91 -19.78
N GLY A 114 -7.61 17.37 -19.30
CA GLY A 114 -7.16 16.02 -19.62
C GLY A 114 -7.26 15.05 -18.42
N LEU A 115 -6.54 13.94 -18.54
CA LEU A 115 -6.39 12.98 -17.45
C LEU A 115 -5.49 13.52 -16.34
N THR A 116 -5.79 13.15 -15.10
CA THR A 116 -4.94 13.41 -13.94
C THR A 116 -3.69 12.53 -13.98
N PHE A 117 -2.71 12.84 -13.15
CA PHE A 117 -1.54 11.99 -12.94
C PHE A 117 -1.94 10.53 -12.65
N PHE A 118 -2.85 10.33 -11.67
CA PHE A 118 -3.23 8.99 -11.24
C PHE A 118 -3.98 8.22 -12.35
N GLU A 119 -4.87 8.88 -13.10
CA GLU A 119 -5.56 8.27 -14.24
C GLU A 119 -4.57 7.81 -15.31
N ILE A 120 -3.58 8.64 -15.68
CA ILE A 120 -2.56 8.28 -16.67
C ILE A 120 -1.73 7.07 -16.20
N VAL A 121 -1.25 7.11 -14.95
CA VAL A 121 -0.43 6.01 -14.41
C VAL A 121 -1.22 4.71 -14.29
N THR A 122 -2.51 4.79 -13.97
CA THR A 122 -3.40 3.62 -13.95
C THR A 122 -3.55 3.03 -15.36
N LEU A 123 -3.74 3.85 -16.40
CA LEU A 123 -3.76 3.39 -17.78
C LEU A 123 -2.43 2.75 -18.21
N MET A 124 -1.29 3.36 -17.81
CA MET A 124 0.04 2.75 -18.05
C MET A 124 0.11 1.36 -17.42
N GLY A 125 -0.42 1.18 -16.20
CA GLY A 125 -0.49 -0.13 -15.54
C GLY A 125 -1.30 -1.13 -16.34
N PHE A 126 -2.52 -0.78 -16.77
CA PHE A 126 -3.35 -1.68 -17.58
C PHE A 126 -2.69 -2.03 -18.92
N LEU A 127 -2.05 -1.07 -19.59
CA LEU A 127 -1.32 -1.31 -20.83
C LEU A 127 -0.10 -2.22 -20.63
N ALA A 128 0.62 -2.07 -19.51
CA ALA A 128 1.76 -2.92 -19.18
C ALA A 128 1.34 -4.38 -18.95
N PHE A 129 0.09 -4.60 -18.53
CA PHE A 129 -0.44 -5.90 -18.16
C PHE A 129 -1.18 -6.66 -19.29
N ARG A 130 -1.00 -6.26 -20.54
CA ARG A 130 -1.65 -6.94 -21.68
C ARG A 130 -1.32 -8.42 -21.80
N ASP A 131 -0.10 -8.79 -21.43
CA ASP A 131 0.41 -10.16 -21.58
C ASP A 131 0.49 -10.92 -20.25
N VAL A 132 -0.08 -10.39 -19.15
CA VAL A 132 -0.11 -11.11 -17.89
C VAL A 132 -1.34 -12.02 -17.82
N GLU A 133 -1.27 -13.04 -16.96
CA GLU A 133 -2.36 -14.00 -16.78
C GLU A 133 -3.28 -13.62 -15.61
N VAL A 134 -2.82 -12.74 -14.72
CA VAL A 134 -3.60 -12.24 -13.58
C VAL A 134 -3.08 -10.87 -13.13
N MET A 135 -3.99 -9.98 -12.77
CA MET A 135 -3.70 -8.65 -12.25
C MET A 135 -4.04 -8.55 -10.77
N VAL A 136 -3.15 -7.98 -9.97
CA VAL A 136 -3.41 -7.54 -8.59
C VAL A 136 -3.37 -6.02 -8.57
N ILE A 137 -4.49 -5.39 -8.27
CA ILE A 137 -4.66 -3.94 -8.40
C ILE A 137 -4.96 -3.33 -7.04
N GLU A 138 -4.10 -2.44 -6.58
CA GLU A 138 -4.33 -1.62 -5.39
C GLU A 138 -5.11 -0.35 -5.74
N VAL A 139 -6.18 -0.07 -4.99
CA VAL A 139 -6.91 1.20 -5.04
C VAL A 139 -6.05 2.34 -4.51
N GLY A 140 -6.00 3.45 -5.23
CA GLY A 140 -5.27 4.64 -4.77
C GLY A 140 -6.00 5.35 -3.63
N LEU A 141 -7.15 5.95 -3.90
CA LEU A 141 -7.94 6.71 -2.94
C LEU A 141 -9.43 6.30 -2.96
N GLY A 142 -10.00 6.06 -1.77
CA GLY A 142 -11.40 5.70 -1.68
C GLY A 142 -11.68 4.31 -2.25
N GLY A 143 -12.32 4.24 -3.39
CA GLY A 143 -12.64 3.02 -4.12
C GLY A 143 -13.70 3.25 -5.20
N ARG A 144 -14.85 3.79 -4.84
CA ARG A 144 -16.02 3.95 -5.73
C ARG A 144 -15.70 4.74 -7.01
N LEU A 145 -14.96 5.82 -6.89
CA LEU A 145 -14.58 6.73 -7.98
C LEU A 145 -13.07 6.74 -8.24
N ASP A 146 -12.35 5.74 -7.71
CA ASP A 146 -10.93 5.56 -7.98
C ASP A 146 -10.71 5.12 -9.43
N ALA A 147 -9.70 5.64 -10.10
CA ALA A 147 -9.41 5.33 -11.50
C ALA A 147 -9.23 3.83 -11.76
N THR A 148 -8.81 3.05 -10.76
CA THR A 148 -8.70 1.59 -10.86
C THR A 148 -10.06 0.89 -10.94
N ASN A 149 -11.15 1.54 -10.52
CA ASN A 149 -12.46 0.91 -10.37
C ASN A 149 -13.23 0.69 -11.70
N VAL A 150 -12.61 0.96 -12.84
CA VAL A 150 -13.08 0.55 -14.17
C VAL A 150 -12.97 -0.96 -14.40
N VAL A 151 -12.17 -1.67 -13.58
CA VAL A 151 -12.00 -3.12 -13.66
C VAL A 151 -13.26 -3.90 -13.26
N ARG A 152 -13.35 -5.13 -13.77
CA ARG A 152 -14.32 -6.15 -13.32
C ARG A 152 -13.58 -7.24 -12.55
N PRO A 153 -13.48 -7.12 -11.24
CA PRO A 153 -12.66 -8.04 -10.45
C PRO A 153 -13.25 -9.45 -10.39
N LEU A 154 -12.38 -10.45 -10.39
CA LEU A 154 -12.72 -11.84 -10.09
C LEU A 154 -13.07 -12.00 -8.61
N ALA A 155 -12.35 -11.28 -7.73
CA ALA A 155 -12.60 -11.15 -6.31
C ALA A 155 -12.07 -9.80 -5.78
N CYS A 156 -12.64 -9.29 -4.69
CA CYS A 156 -12.24 -8.04 -4.06
C CYS A 156 -11.82 -8.24 -2.61
N ALA A 157 -10.89 -7.39 -2.13
CA ALA A 157 -10.53 -7.34 -0.72
C ALA A 157 -10.63 -5.92 -0.15
N VAL A 158 -11.06 -5.81 1.11
CA VAL A 158 -11.01 -4.58 1.89
C VAL A 158 -10.10 -4.80 3.10
N ALA A 159 -8.91 -4.20 3.07
CA ALA A 159 -7.96 -4.21 4.17
C ALA A 159 -8.46 -3.32 5.34
N SER A 160 -7.66 -3.19 6.39
CA SER A 160 -8.06 -2.45 7.60
C SER A 160 -8.47 -1.01 7.28
N LEU A 161 -9.60 -0.58 7.84
CA LEU A 161 -10.15 0.76 7.70
C LEU A 161 -9.82 1.64 8.92
N GLY A 162 -9.53 2.89 8.65
CA GLY A 162 -9.31 3.95 9.61
C GLY A 162 -9.68 5.30 9.00
N LEU A 163 -9.79 6.33 9.81
CA LEU A 163 -10.01 7.70 9.31
C LEU A 163 -8.74 8.19 8.62
N GLU A 164 -8.87 8.52 7.35
CA GLU A 164 -7.82 9.11 6.52
C GLU A 164 -8.49 9.84 5.34
N HIS A 165 -7.85 10.89 4.84
CA HIS A 165 -8.37 11.70 3.71
C HIS A 165 -9.82 12.16 3.91
N THR A 166 -10.17 12.59 5.12
CA THR A 166 -11.56 12.92 5.51
C THR A 166 -12.16 14.04 4.67
N GLN A 167 -11.34 14.91 4.08
CA GLN A 167 -11.76 15.95 3.15
C GLN A 167 -12.35 15.38 1.85
N TYR A 168 -11.97 14.17 1.43
CA TYR A 168 -12.43 13.51 0.22
C TYR A 168 -13.41 12.37 0.51
N LEU A 169 -13.14 11.60 1.57
CA LEU A 169 -13.87 10.37 1.87
C LEU A 169 -15.00 10.56 2.89
N GLY A 170 -15.07 11.77 3.48
CA GLY A 170 -16.04 12.08 4.54
C GLY A 170 -15.54 11.86 5.97
N PRO A 171 -16.23 12.42 6.96
CA PRO A 171 -15.72 12.58 8.33
C PRO A 171 -15.86 11.34 9.21
N THR A 172 -16.54 10.27 8.79
CA THR A 172 -16.77 9.07 9.61
C THR A 172 -16.26 7.79 8.95
N LEU A 173 -16.04 6.75 9.74
CA LEU A 173 -15.68 5.42 9.23
C LEU A 173 -16.76 4.83 8.31
N ALA A 174 -18.04 5.16 8.52
CA ALA A 174 -19.13 4.75 7.63
C ALA A 174 -18.95 5.34 6.23
N HIS A 175 -18.59 6.62 6.11
CA HIS A 175 -18.29 7.25 4.82
C HIS A 175 -17.09 6.59 4.13
N VAL A 176 -15.98 6.43 4.86
CA VAL A 176 -14.78 5.74 4.35
C VAL A 176 -15.10 4.33 3.88
N ALA A 177 -15.89 3.57 4.66
CA ALA A 177 -16.31 2.22 4.30
C ALA A 177 -17.20 2.19 3.06
N ALA A 178 -18.11 3.16 2.89
CA ALA A 178 -18.99 3.27 1.73
C ALA A 178 -18.21 3.52 0.44
N GLU A 179 -17.21 4.43 0.47
CA GLU A 179 -16.33 4.68 -0.65
C GLU A 179 -15.53 3.44 -1.04
N LYS A 180 -14.94 2.74 -0.04
CA LYS A 180 -14.13 1.55 -0.30
C LYS A 180 -14.98 0.35 -0.74
N ALA A 181 -16.20 0.20 -0.23
CA ALA A 181 -17.16 -0.80 -0.71
C ALA A 181 -17.61 -0.56 -2.18
N GLY A 182 -17.28 0.59 -2.75
CA GLY A 182 -17.52 0.89 -4.16
C GLY A 182 -16.80 -0.03 -5.15
N ILE A 183 -15.75 -0.75 -4.72
CA ILE A 183 -15.06 -1.76 -5.55
C ILE A 183 -15.85 -3.08 -5.67
N PHE A 184 -16.86 -3.30 -4.83
CA PHE A 184 -17.68 -4.52 -4.90
C PHE A 184 -18.51 -4.51 -6.18
N LYS A 185 -18.51 -5.61 -6.92
CA LYS A 185 -19.24 -5.79 -8.17
C LYS A 185 -20.12 -7.05 -8.08
N ARG A 186 -21.25 -7.04 -8.79
CA ARG A 186 -22.10 -8.24 -8.91
C ARG A 186 -21.31 -9.40 -9.50
N GLY A 187 -21.49 -10.59 -8.94
CA GLY A 187 -20.83 -11.81 -9.39
C GLY A 187 -19.41 -12.02 -8.83
N ALA A 188 -18.80 -11.02 -8.19
CA ALA A 188 -17.47 -11.14 -7.59
C ALA A 188 -17.58 -11.28 -6.06
N PRO A 189 -17.03 -12.33 -5.44
CA PRO A 189 -16.95 -12.44 -3.99
C PRO A 189 -16.07 -11.34 -3.42
N ALA A 190 -16.41 -10.89 -2.21
CA ALA A 190 -15.62 -9.91 -1.47
C ALA A 190 -15.11 -10.51 -0.16
N VAL A 191 -13.91 -10.11 0.25
CA VAL A 191 -13.34 -10.45 1.54
C VAL A 191 -12.99 -9.17 2.31
N SER A 192 -13.04 -9.20 3.62
CA SER A 192 -12.71 -8.03 4.46
C SER A 192 -11.82 -8.46 5.61
N ALA A 193 -10.81 -7.67 5.94
CA ALA A 193 -10.15 -7.74 7.23
C ALA A 193 -11.14 -7.47 8.38
N GLY A 194 -10.71 -7.69 9.63
CA GLY A 194 -11.47 -7.26 10.81
C GLY A 194 -11.68 -5.74 10.79
N GLN A 195 -12.92 -5.30 10.92
CA GLN A 195 -13.31 -3.89 10.86
C GLN A 195 -14.02 -3.46 12.14
N PRO A 196 -13.96 -2.17 12.52
CA PRO A 196 -14.89 -1.59 13.49
C PRO A 196 -16.35 -1.84 13.07
N LEU A 197 -17.25 -2.01 14.05
CA LEU A 197 -18.65 -2.40 13.81
C LEU A 197 -19.37 -1.49 12.80
N GLU A 198 -19.14 -0.17 12.89
CA GLU A 198 -19.72 0.81 11.97
C GLU A 198 -19.33 0.52 10.52
N ALA A 199 -18.04 0.34 10.25
CA ALA A 199 -17.53 0.04 8.93
C ALA A 199 -17.98 -1.34 8.43
N ALA A 200 -17.97 -2.37 9.31
CA ALA A 200 -18.41 -3.71 8.99
C ALA A 200 -19.87 -3.75 8.55
N ALA A 201 -20.74 -2.97 9.19
CA ALA A 201 -22.16 -2.87 8.84
C ALA A 201 -22.35 -2.28 7.43
N VAL A 202 -21.59 -1.25 7.06
CA VAL A 202 -21.65 -0.64 5.73
C VAL A 202 -21.19 -1.61 4.64
N LEU A 203 -20.05 -2.31 4.85
CA LEU A 203 -19.54 -3.32 3.90
C LEU A 203 -20.59 -4.44 3.72
N GLN A 204 -21.18 -4.93 4.83
CA GLN A 204 -22.17 -5.99 4.78
C GLN A 204 -23.44 -5.54 4.02
N LYS A 205 -23.94 -4.33 4.29
CA LYS A 205 -25.10 -3.76 3.58
C LYS A 205 -24.84 -3.67 2.08
N LYS A 206 -23.64 -3.21 1.68
CA LYS A 206 -23.27 -3.12 0.26
C LYS A 206 -23.24 -4.50 -0.40
N ALA A 207 -22.64 -5.50 0.25
CA ALA A 207 -22.57 -6.86 -0.27
C ALA A 207 -23.99 -7.48 -0.44
N LEU A 208 -24.87 -7.31 0.55
CA LEU A 208 -26.28 -7.75 0.48
C LEU A 208 -27.00 -7.09 -0.70
N ASN A 209 -26.87 -5.77 -0.88
CA ASN A 209 -27.50 -5.04 -1.98
C ASN A 209 -27.03 -5.51 -3.37
N LEU A 210 -25.81 -6.03 -3.45
CA LEU A 210 -25.25 -6.58 -4.70
C LEU A 210 -25.53 -8.07 -4.87
N GLY A 211 -26.03 -8.76 -3.84
CA GLY A 211 -26.23 -10.21 -3.84
C GLY A 211 -24.92 -10.99 -3.90
N ILE A 212 -23.86 -10.49 -3.28
CA ILE A 212 -22.55 -11.15 -3.24
C ILE A 212 -22.20 -11.63 -1.83
N SER A 213 -21.33 -12.65 -1.75
CA SER A 213 -20.75 -13.07 -0.48
C SER A 213 -19.71 -12.06 0.02
N LEU A 214 -19.72 -11.75 1.32
CA LEU A 214 -18.68 -11.01 2.01
C LEU A 214 -18.10 -11.89 3.11
N TRP A 215 -16.86 -12.33 2.95
CA TRP A 215 -16.15 -13.13 3.96
C TRP A 215 -15.48 -12.23 5.00
N ARG A 216 -15.63 -12.58 6.28
CA ARG A 216 -15.11 -11.82 7.40
C ARG A 216 -14.41 -12.73 8.40
N PRO A 217 -13.34 -12.27 9.08
CA PRO A 217 -12.68 -13.04 10.11
C PRO A 217 -13.62 -13.30 11.29
N GLY A 218 -13.47 -14.47 11.91
CA GLY A 218 -14.30 -14.94 13.02
C GLY A 218 -15.64 -15.53 12.60
N ARG A 219 -16.11 -15.29 11.36
CA ARG A 219 -17.33 -15.88 10.79
C ARG A 219 -17.01 -16.86 9.65
N ASP A 220 -16.32 -16.36 8.61
CA ASP A 220 -16.12 -17.11 7.36
C ASP A 220 -14.70 -17.69 7.28
N TYR A 221 -13.73 -17.03 7.91
CA TYR A 221 -12.37 -17.52 8.05
C TYR A 221 -11.78 -17.16 9.42
N ARG A 222 -10.72 -17.85 9.80
CA ARG A 222 -9.98 -17.63 11.06
C ARG A 222 -8.48 -17.64 10.78
N TYR A 223 -7.73 -16.94 11.63
CA TYR A 223 -6.27 -16.94 11.61
C TYR A 223 -5.73 -16.65 13.01
N GLU A 224 -4.50 -17.08 13.27
CA GLU A 224 -3.82 -16.73 14.51
C GLU A 224 -3.24 -15.30 14.40
N SER A 225 -3.77 -14.38 15.20
CA SER A 225 -3.39 -12.96 15.19
C SER A 225 -2.15 -12.65 16.02
N ARG A 226 -1.79 -13.52 17.00
CA ARG A 226 -0.58 -13.39 17.81
C ARG A 226 0.62 -13.84 17.00
N ASP A 227 1.82 -13.31 17.34
CA ASP A 227 3.06 -13.74 16.68
C ASP A 227 3.53 -15.13 17.18
N VAL A 228 2.65 -16.10 17.05
CA VAL A 228 2.92 -17.52 17.32
C VAL A 228 3.23 -18.20 15.98
N ARG A 229 4.29 -18.96 15.93
CA ARG A 229 4.68 -19.73 14.75
C ARG A 229 4.09 -21.13 14.79
N PRO A 230 3.67 -21.69 13.69
CA PRO A 230 3.55 -21.11 12.34
C PRO A 230 2.36 -20.15 12.23
N PHE A 231 2.34 -19.30 11.18
CA PHE A 231 1.11 -18.61 10.78
C PHE A 231 0.10 -19.65 10.28
N CYS A 232 -1.12 -19.58 10.81
CA CYS A 232 -2.20 -20.48 10.42
C CYS A 232 -3.39 -19.65 9.94
N TYR A 233 -3.95 -20.03 8.81
CA TYR A 233 -5.21 -19.53 8.26
C TYR A 233 -6.13 -20.73 8.03
N GLN A 234 -7.41 -20.58 8.37
CA GLN A 234 -8.47 -21.56 8.14
C GLN A 234 -9.64 -20.83 7.48
N GLY A 235 -9.87 -21.12 6.23
CA GLY A 235 -11.01 -20.65 5.44
C GLY A 235 -12.09 -21.71 5.24
N PRO A 236 -13.08 -21.45 4.38
CA PRO A 236 -14.17 -22.39 4.11
C PRO A 236 -13.71 -23.75 3.55
N ARG A 237 -12.66 -23.77 2.74
CA ARG A 237 -12.14 -24.98 2.09
C ARG A 237 -10.64 -25.18 2.32
N TRP A 238 -9.91 -24.12 2.69
CA TRP A 238 -8.46 -24.13 2.78
C TRP A 238 -7.96 -24.09 4.22
N ALA A 239 -6.87 -24.80 4.45
CA ALA A 239 -5.98 -24.59 5.58
C ALA A 239 -4.60 -24.22 5.04
N VAL A 240 -4.06 -23.07 5.46
CA VAL A 240 -2.73 -22.59 5.09
C VAL A 240 -1.86 -22.53 6.34
N ARG A 241 -0.67 -23.12 6.28
CA ARG A 241 0.32 -23.12 7.37
C ARG A 241 1.66 -22.63 6.84
N ALA A 242 1.86 -21.33 6.87
CA ALA A 242 3.16 -20.73 6.58
C ALA A 242 4.02 -20.73 7.86
N GLY A 243 5.31 -20.98 7.75
CA GLY A 243 6.25 -20.84 8.84
C GLY A 243 6.35 -19.36 9.27
N ASP A 244 7.47 -18.70 8.95
CA ASP A 244 7.62 -17.28 9.16
C ASP A 244 7.03 -16.49 7.99
N LEU A 245 6.23 -15.47 8.29
CA LEU A 245 5.81 -14.53 7.28
C LEU A 245 7.01 -13.65 6.85
N ALA A 246 7.12 -13.39 5.55
CA ALA A 246 8.19 -12.55 5.02
C ALA A 246 8.10 -11.09 5.52
N LEU A 247 6.89 -10.59 5.75
CA LEU A 247 6.66 -9.26 6.31
C LEU A 247 6.37 -9.37 7.81
N LYS A 248 7.05 -8.54 8.61
CA LYS A 248 7.05 -8.62 10.08
C LYS A 248 5.92 -7.80 10.72
N GLY A 249 5.49 -8.20 11.91
CA GLY A 249 4.53 -7.53 12.77
C GLY A 249 3.12 -8.12 12.73
N HIS A 250 2.38 -7.96 13.83
CA HIS A 250 1.03 -8.54 13.99
C HIS A 250 0.05 -8.13 12.89
N HIS A 251 0.12 -6.86 12.44
CA HIS A 251 -0.72 -6.36 11.36
C HIS A 251 -0.47 -7.07 10.02
N GLN A 252 0.73 -7.62 9.81
CA GLN A 252 1.03 -8.40 8.61
C GLN A 252 0.36 -9.78 8.63
N ARG A 253 0.08 -10.32 9.81
CA ARG A 253 -0.73 -11.55 9.92
C ARG A 253 -2.17 -11.30 9.46
N THR A 254 -2.73 -10.14 9.78
CA THR A 254 -4.04 -9.72 9.25
C THR A 254 -4.01 -9.57 7.72
N ASN A 255 -2.95 -8.94 7.17
CA ASN A 255 -2.79 -8.79 5.72
C ASN A 255 -2.57 -10.14 5.01
N ALA A 256 -1.79 -11.05 5.62
CA ALA A 256 -1.58 -12.42 5.12
C ALA A 256 -2.88 -13.23 5.13
N ALA A 257 -3.67 -13.13 6.19
CA ALA A 257 -4.98 -13.77 6.27
C ALA A 257 -5.96 -13.23 5.24
N LEU A 258 -5.97 -11.91 5.02
CA LEU A 258 -6.80 -11.28 4.00
C LEU A 258 -6.37 -11.71 2.59
N ALA A 259 -5.06 -11.78 2.30
CA ALA A 259 -4.55 -12.29 1.03
C ALA A 259 -4.92 -13.77 0.82
N SER A 260 -4.81 -14.61 1.87
CA SER A 260 -5.23 -16.02 1.81
C SER A 260 -6.72 -16.15 1.52
N ALA A 261 -7.56 -15.35 2.19
CA ALA A 261 -9.02 -15.36 1.96
C ALA A 261 -9.38 -14.85 0.56
N LEU A 262 -8.68 -13.82 0.06
CA LEU A 262 -8.87 -13.30 -1.30
C LEU A 262 -8.52 -14.36 -2.36
N LEU A 263 -7.40 -15.06 -2.19
CA LEU A 263 -6.96 -16.12 -3.09
C LEU A 263 -7.88 -17.35 -3.03
N GLU A 264 -8.37 -17.73 -1.86
CA GLU A 264 -9.35 -18.82 -1.72
C GLU A 264 -10.68 -18.45 -2.39
N ALA A 265 -11.15 -17.20 -2.22
CA ALA A 265 -12.35 -16.72 -2.89
C ALA A 265 -12.17 -16.68 -4.42
N ALA A 266 -11.00 -16.25 -4.90
CA ALA A 266 -10.65 -16.27 -6.32
C ALA A 266 -10.54 -17.68 -6.88
N ALA A 267 -10.02 -18.65 -6.10
CA ALA A 267 -9.97 -20.04 -6.50
C ALA A 267 -11.37 -20.65 -6.65
N GLN A 268 -12.31 -20.29 -5.76
CA GLN A 268 -13.72 -20.68 -5.89
C GLN A 268 -14.39 -20.03 -7.11
N ALA A 269 -13.86 -18.90 -7.59
CA ALA A 269 -14.30 -18.23 -8.81
C ALA A 269 -13.53 -18.71 -10.07
N GLY A 270 -12.70 -19.75 -9.97
CA GLY A 270 -12.06 -20.41 -11.10
C GLY A 270 -10.56 -20.18 -11.28
N LEU A 271 -9.90 -19.38 -10.43
CA LEU A 271 -8.46 -19.20 -10.47
C LEU A 271 -7.73 -20.46 -10.00
N ARG A 272 -6.71 -20.93 -10.71
CA ARG A 272 -5.97 -22.16 -10.37
C ARG A 272 -4.86 -21.84 -9.37
N VAL A 273 -5.20 -21.73 -8.09
CA VAL A 273 -4.29 -21.52 -6.99
C VAL A 273 -4.64 -22.47 -5.85
N GLU A 274 -3.65 -22.95 -5.11
CA GLU A 274 -3.78 -23.93 -4.04
C GLU A 274 -3.11 -23.45 -2.76
N PRO A 275 -3.45 -24.02 -1.56
CA PRO A 275 -2.90 -23.59 -0.29
C PRO A 275 -1.37 -23.53 -0.24
N HIS A 276 -0.66 -24.50 -0.83
CA HIS A 276 0.80 -24.53 -0.82
C HIS A 276 1.45 -23.40 -1.61
N HIS A 277 0.80 -22.88 -2.66
CA HIS A 277 1.24 -21.68 -3.37
C HIS A 277 1.12 -20.45 -2.47
N VAL A 278 0.03 -20.37 -1.68
CA VAL A 278 -0.15 -19.29 -0.69
C VAL A 278 0.93 -19.37 0.38
N GLU A 279 1.22 -20.55 0.92
CA GLU A 279 2.29 -20.77 1.89
C GLU A 279 3.66 -20.28 1.36
N ALA A 280 3.97 -20.60 0.10
CA ALA A 280 5.19 -20.16 -0.55
C ALA A 280 5.22 -18.63 -0.71
N GLY A 281 4.13 -18.02 -1.19
CA GLY A 281 4.01 -16.58 -1.38
C GLY A 281 4.12 -15.79 -0.07
N LEU A 282 3.47 -16.25 1.00
CA LEU A 282 3.55 -15.62 2.32
C LEU A 282 4.97 -15.61 2.90
N ARG A 283 5.81 -16.60 2.57
CA ARG A 283 7.21 -16.69 2.99
C ARG A 283 8.18 -15.90 2.13
N THR A 284 7.80 -15.56 0.91
CA THR A 284 8.71 -14.95 -0.08
C THR A 284 8.33 -13.54 -0.50
N ALA A 285 7.14 -13.06 -0.12
CA ALA A 285 6.67 -11.71 -0.44
C ALA A 285 7.66 -10.64 0.03
N ARG A 286 7.88 -9.62 -0.81
CA ARG A 286 8.74 -8.47 -0.48
C ARG A 286 7.95 -7.20 -0.62
N TRP A 287 7.96 -6.39 0.42
CA TRP A 287 7.33 -5.07 0.39
C TRP A 287 8.17 -4.07 1.19
N PRO A 288 8.97 -3.23 0.51
CA PRO A 288 9.87 -2.30 1.18
C PRO A 288 9.15 -1.38 2.18
N ALA A 289 9.88 -0.92 3.19
CA ALA A 289 9.39 -0.04 4.25
C ALA A 289 8.14 -0.60 4.98
N ARG A 290 8.15 -1.89 5.30
CA ARG A 290 7.17 -2.53 6.20
C ARG A 290 7.90 -3.31 7.29
N LEU A 291 8.34 -2.58 8.33
CA LEU A 291 9.26 -3.07 9.36
C LEU A 291 10.47 -3.77 8.72
N GLU A 292 10.96 -3.20 7.61
CA GLU A 292 12.11 -3.69 6.86
C GLU A 292 13.36 -3.53 7.70
N GLN A 293 14.13 -4.62 7.86
CA GLN A 293 15.24 -4.66 8.80
C GLN A 293 16.60 -4.58 8.09
N PHE A 294 17.42 -3.65 8.55
CA PHE A 294 18.83 -3.45 8.12
C PHE A 294 19.74 -3.48 9.36
N GLY A 295 20.22 -4.66 9.73
CA GLY A 295 20.95 -4.82 10.99
C GLY A 295 20.07 -4.49 12.20
N ASN A 296 20.43 -3.44 12.97
CA ASN A 296 19.63 -2.93 14.09
C ASN A 296 18.71 -1.76 13.71
N VAL A 297 18.54 -1.45 12.42
CA VAL A 297 17.62 -0.40 11.93
C VAL A 297 16.36 -1.06 11.39
N LEU A 298 15.19 -0.60 11.84
CA LEU A 298 13.87 -0.93 11.31
C LEU A 298 13.32 0.27 10.56
N VAL A 299 12.86 0.05 9.33
CA VAL A 299 12.28 1.09 8.47
C VAL A 299 10.82 0.77 8.20
N ASP A 300 9.92 1.71 8.50
CA ASP A 300 8.49 1.57 8.25
C ASP A 300 7.88 2.83 7.63
N GLY A 301 6.97 2.66 6.69
CA GLY A 301 6.25 3.72 6.02
C GLY A 301 5.01 4.23 6.78
N ALA A 302 4.82 3.89 8.05
CA ALA A 302 3.70 4.35 8.86
C ALA A 302 3.69 5.89 8.98
N HIS A 303 2.55 6.50 8.63
CA HIS A 303 2.40 7.95 8.48
C HIS A 303 1.04 8.47 8.93
N ASN A 304 0.27 7.65 9.65
CA ASN A 304 -0.97 8.03 10.32
C ASN A 304 -1.08 7.32 11.68
N PRO A 305 -1.91 7.80 12.62
CA PRO A 305 -2.00 7.24 13.98
C PRO A 305 -2.35 5.75 13.99
N HIS A 306 -3.23 5.30 13.08
CA HIS A 306 -3.63 3.89 13.01
C HIS A 306 -2.44 2.99 12.59
N ALA A 307 -1.63 3.41 11.61
CA ALA A 307 -0.45 2.67 11.17
C ALA A 307 0.66 2.69 12.23
N VAL A 308 0.96 3.86 12.83
CA VAL A 308 1.93 3.98 13.92
C VAL A 308 1.52 3.11 15.11
N GLY A 309 0.24 3.10 15.49
CA GLY A 309 -0.27 2.21 16.53
C GLY A 309 -0.08 0.72 16.21
N ALA A 310 -0.16 0.34 14.93
CA ALA A 310 0.11 -1.05 14.51
C ALA A 310 1.61 -1.40 14.64
N VAL A 311 2.51 -0.46 14.30
CA VAL A 311 3.96 -0.62 14.50
C VAL A 311 4.27 -0.72 16.00
N VAL A 312 3.76 0.20 16.82
CA VAL A 312 4.00 0.20 18.29
C VAL A 312 3.58 -1.12 18.92
N ARG A 313 2.42 -1.67 18.53
CA ARG A 313 1.99 -3.00 19.02
C ARG A 313 2.91 -4.15 18.62
N ALA A 314 3.66 -4.01 17.54
CA ALA A 314 4.61 -5.04 17.10
C ALA A 314 5.99 -4.91 17.75
N LEU A 315 6.32 -3.76 18.34
CA LEU A 315 7.65 -3.50 18.91
C LEU A 315 8.07 -4.49 20.01
N PRO A 316 7.22 -4.91 20.97
CA PRO A 316 7.66 -5.84 22.03
C PRO A 316 8.34 -7.10 21.49
N ASP A 317 7.78 -7.71 20.46
CA ASP A 317 8.31 -8.92 19.83
C ASP A 317 9.57 -8.63 18.99
N LEU A 318 9.60 -7.49 18.29
CA LEU A 318 10.72 -7.10 17.43
C LEU A 318 11.93 -6.61 18.23
N LEU A 319 11.68 -5.92 19.34
CA LEU A 319 12.74 -5.39 20.21
C LEU A 319 13.35 -6.49 21.10
N ALA A 320 12.57 -7.48 21.51
CA ALA A 320 13.00 -8.53 22.41
C ALA A 320 13.71 -7.98 23.68
N GLY A 321 13.13 -6.94 24.29
CA GLY A 321 13.66 -6.26 25.48
C GLY A 321 14.70 -5.17 25.20
N ARG A 322 15.09 -4.93 23.93
CA ARG A 322 16.01 -3.86 23.54
C ARG A 322 15.30 -2.49 23.54
N GLN A 323 16.07 -1.42 23.73
CA GLN A 323 15.55 -0.04 23.68
C GLN A 323 15.34 0.40 22.23
N ALA A 324 14.28 1.20 22.00
CA ALA A 324 13.96 1.78 20.70
C ALA A 324 14.37 3.26 20.66
N HIS A 325 15.16 3.64 19.65
CA HIS A 325 15.54 5.00 19.35
C HIS A 325 14.86 5.41 18.06
N VAL A 326 13.96 6.40 18.12
CA VAL A 326 13.03 6.70 17.02
C VAL A 326 13.55 7.84 16.16
N VAL A 327 13.77 7.60 14.88
CA VAL A 327 13.99 8.64 13.85
C VAL A 327 12.64 8.96 13.23
N PHE A 328 12.19 10.21 13.37
CA PHE A 328 10.84 10.59 12.98
C PHE A 328 10.83 11.85 12.11
N GLY A 329 10.05 11.80 11.01
CA GLY A 329 9.79 12.93 10.13
C GLY A 329 8.46 12.77 9.44
N ALA A 330 7.60 13.79 9.52
CA ALA A 330 6.21 13.74 9.06
C ALA A 330 5.88 14.88 8.10
N LEU A 331 4.71 14.77 7.44
CA LEU A 331 4.17 15.79 6.55
C LEU A 331 3.04 16.57 7.25
N GLN A 332 2.83 17.82 6.81
CA GLN A 332 1.92 18.81 7.43
C GLN A 332 0.45 18.37 7.48
N ASP A 333 0.03 17.49 6.55
CA ASP A 333 -1.34 17.00 6.43
C ASP A 333 -1.67 15.82 7.39
N LYS A 334 -0.74 15.42 8.25
CA LYS A 334 -0.89 14.25 9.14
C LYS A 334 -1.10 14.67 10.60
N ASP A 335 -1.84 13.84 11.33
CA ASP A 335 -2.04 14.02 12.78
C ASP A 335 -0.76 13.60 13.53
N THR A 336 0.20 14.52 13.52
CA THR A 336 1.54 14.28 14.07
C THR A 336 1.52 14.19 15.58
N ALA A 337 0.67 14.97 16.26
CA ALA A 337 0.55 14.95 17.71
C ALA A 337 0.08 13.57 18.21
N ALA A 338 -0.94 12.99 17.56
CA ALA A 338 -1.41 11.66 17.89
C ALA A 338 -0.34 10.58 17.60
N MET A 339 0.42 10.70 16.49
CA MET A 339 1.52 9.76 16.20
C MET A 339 2.62 9.82 17.24
N LEU A 340 3.07 11.03 17.62
CA LEU A 340 4.10 11.21 18.63
C LEU A 340 3.64 10.73 20.02
N GLY A 341 2.38 10.97 20.38
CA GLY A 341 1.79 10.45 21.63
C GLY A 341 1.80 8.93 21.74
N LEU A 342 1.69 8.21 20.60
CA LEU A 342 1.81 6.75 20.55
C LEU A 342 3.26 6.27 20.67
N LEU A 343 4.23 7.05 20.16
CA LEU A 343 5.64 6.68 20.14
C LEU A 343 6.35 7.03 21.46
N ALA A 344 5.96 8.11 22.12
CA ALA A 344 6.61 8.60 23.34
C ALA A 344 6.77 7.53 24.44
N PRO A 345 5.77 6.66 24.74
CA PRO A 345 5.89 5.65 25.79
C PRO A 345 6.87 4.51 25.46
N VAL A 346 7.24 4.34 24.19
CA VAL A 346 8.05 3.20 23.73
C VAL A 346 9.42 3.60 23.21
N ALA A 347 9.66 4.92 23.07
CA ALA A 347 10.91 5.48 22.56
C ALA A 347 11.82 5.89 23.74
N GLU A 348 13.05 5.36 23.77
CA GLU A 348 14.09 5.82 24.69
C GLU A 348 14.62 7.20 24.29
N SER A 349 14.69 7.50 23.00
CA SER A 349 15.03 8.80 22.46
C SER A 349 14.35 9.07 21.13
N MET A 350 14.08 10.38 20.88
CA MET A 350 13.52 10.87 19.62
C MET A 350 14.54 11.67 18.84
N HIS A 351 14.63 11.43 17.53
CA HIS A 351 15.53 12.08 16.59
C HIS A 351 14.71 12.63 15.40
N TYR A 352 14.52 13.94 15.36
CA TYR A 352 13.65 14.61 14.41
C TYR A 352 14.41 15.13 13.20
N CYS A 353 13.86 14.94 12.01
CA CYS A 353 14.39 15.47 10.77
C CYS A 353 13.25 15.79 9.79
N ALA A 354 13.52 16.66 8.83
CA ALA A 354 12.63 16.90 7.71
C ALA A 354 13.01 15.97 6.55
N PRO A 355 12.13 15.06 6.07
CA PRO A 355 12.35 14.33 4.84
C PRO A 355 12.29 15.30 3.64
N ASP A 356 12.91 14.91 2.52
CA ASP A 356 12.91 15.70 1.28
C ASP A 356 11.50 15.77 0.67
N SER A 357 10.74 16.73 1.16
CA SER A 357 9.38 17.06 0.68
C SER A 357 9.05 18.51 1.02
N PRO A 358 8.44 19.28 0.09
CA PRO A 358 8.01 20.65 0.37
C PRO A 358 6.91 20.73 1.44
N ARG A 359 6.30 19.61 1.80
CA ARG A 359 5.27 19.50 2.86
C ARG A 359 5.84 18.96 4.17
N ALA A 360 7.16 18.78 4.29
CA ALA A 360 7.76 18.30 5.52
C ALA A 360 7.54 19.29 6.67
N ILE A 361 7.25 18.75 7.85
CA ILE A 361 7.17 19.54 9.08
C ILE A 361 8.61 19.89 9.51
N PRO A 362 8.93 21.15 9.86
CA PRO A 362 10.21 21.51 10.43
C PRO A 362 10.49 20.68 11.69
N PRO A 363 11.70 20.12 11.87
CA PRO A 363 12.00 19.22 12.97
C PRO A 363 11.92 19.92 14.34
N GLU A 364 12.11 21.26 14.40
CA GLU A 364 11.90 22.07 15.60
C GLU A 364 10.43 22.08 16.05
N ALA A 365 9.49 22.10 15.10
CA ALA A 365 8.07 22.00 15.39
C ALA A 365 7.68 20.61 15.94
N LEU A 366 8.34 19.55 15.49
CA LEU A 366 8.17 18.21 16.06
C LEU A 366 8.70 18.13 17.50
N ALA A 367 9.88 18.72 17.73
CA ALA A 367 10.50 18.77 19.06
C ALA A 367 9.69 19.62 20.08
N ALA A 368 8.93 20.60 19.60
CA ALA A 368 8.01 21.38 20.43
C ALA A 368 6.78 20.56 20.88
N LEU A 369 6.34 19.57 20.10
CA LEU A 369 5.24 18.66 20.46
C LEU A 369 5.69 17.57 21.44
N GLN A 370 6.88 17.03 21.23
CA GLN A 370 7.47 15.96 22.02
C GLN A 370 8.99 16.16 22.11
N PRO A 371 9.60 16.26 23.29
CA PRO A 371 11.04 16.48 23.43
C PRO A 371 11.88 15.47 22.65
N GLY A 372 12.96 15.95 22.01
CA GLY A 372 13.87 15.12 21.23
C GLY A 372 14.97 15.91 20.54
N ASN A 373 15.91 15.22 19.92
CA ASN A 373 17.05 15.81 19.22
C ASN A 373 16.66 16.23 17.80
N VAL A 374 17.05 17.43 17.37
CA VAL A 374 16.77 18.00 16.05
C VAL A 374 18.01 17.87 15.16
N TYR A 375 17.78 17.47 13.91
CA TYR A 375 18.84 17.24 12.92
C TYR A 375 18.52 17.93 11.59
N ARG A 376 19.58 18.39 10.92
CA ARG A 376 19.48 19.11 9.63
C ARG A 376 19.19 18.21 8.41
N SER A 377 19.38 16.90 8.56
CA SER A 377 19.16 15.93 7.49
C SER A 377 18.74 14.57 8.04
N VAL A 378 18.09 13.77 7.21
CA VAL A 378 17.72 12.39 7.54
C VAL A 378 18.96 11.53 7.85
N GLY A 379 20.05 11.69 7.09
CA GLY A 379 21.30 10.98 7.36
C GLY A 379 21.88 11.31 8.73
N ALA A 380 21.88 12.59 9.13
CA ALA A 380 22.34 13.01 10.45
C ALA A 380 21.44 12.46 11.58
N ALA A 381 20.14 12.43 11.38
CA ALA A 381 19.19 11.86 12.35
C ALA A 381 19.39 10.33 12.48
N LEU A 382 19.56 9.63 11.38
CA LEU A 382 19.85 8.18 11.37
C LEU A 382 21.15 7.88 12.13
N GLU A 383 22.21 8.62 11.89
CA GLU A 383 23.49 8.46 12.61
C GLU A 383 23.36 8.85 14.09
N GLY A 384 22.55 9.87 14.42
CA GLY A 384 22.21 10.22 15.80
C GLY A 384 21.51 9.08 16.53
N GLY A 385 20.49 8.50 15.89
CA GLY A 385 19.78 7.33 16.40
C GLY A 385 20.69 6.11 16.56
N ARG A 386 21.57 5.84 15.59
CA ARG A 386 22.54 4.74 15.69
C ARG A 386 23.52 4.91 16.84
N ARG A 387 24.02 6.14 17.06
CA ARG A 387 24.88 6.42 18.22
C ARG A 387 24.17 6.22 19.55
N ALA A 388 22.90 6.67 19.64
CA ALA A 388 22.09 6.47 20.82
C ALA A 388 21.77 4.99 21.08
N ALA A 389 21.45 4.23 20.03
CA ALA A 389 21.15 2.80 20.10
C ALA A 389 22.38 1.95 20.47
N GLY A 390 23.59 2.38 20.11
CA GLY A 390 24.79 1.60 20.33
C GLY A 390 24.72 0.22 19.67
N ARG A 391 25.23 -0.80 20.39
CA ARG A 391 25.22 -2.21 19.92
C ARG A 391 23.91 -2.92 20.27
N ASP A 392 23.26 -2.52 21.37
CA ASP A 392 22.16 -3.26 21.99
C ASP A 392 20.79 -2.66 21.71
N GLY A 393 20.71 -1.40 21.25
CA GLY A 393 19.48 -0.75 20.89
C GLY A 393 19.04 -0.98 19.45
N VAL A 394 17.82 -0.55 19.14
CA VAL A 394 17.23 -0.61 17.80
C VAL A 394 16.83 0.80 17.37
N VAL A 395 17.15 1.15 16.14
CA VAL A 395 16.69 2.40 15.52
C VAL A 395 15.41 2.12 14.72
N LEU A 396 14.32 2.81 15.06
CA LEU A 396 13.05 2.72 14.35
C LEU A 396 12.84 4.01 13.54
N CYS A 397 12.78 3.91 12.21
CA CYS A 397 12.59 5.03 11.29
C CYS A 397 11.17 4.99 10.72
N LEU A 398 10.35 6.03 11.01
CA LEU A 398 8.96 6.13 10.52
C LEU A 398 8.42 7.57 10.59
N GLY A 399 7.19 7.78 10.14
CA GLY A 399 6.46 9.05 10.18
C GLY A 399 6.04 9.54 8.78
N SER A 400 6.73 9.10 7.75
CA SER A 400 6.34 9.32 6.35
C SER A 400 6.98 8.30 5.42
N LEU A 401 6.35 8.08 4.26
CA LEU A 401 6.96 7.28 3.19
C LEU A 401 8.23 7.94 2.63
N TYR A 402 8.32 9.28 2.65
CA TYR A 402 9.51 10.02 2.23
C TYR A 402 10.70 9.75 3.13
N LEU A 403 10.51 9.79 4.44
CA LEU A 403 11.54 9.44 5.40
C LEU A 403 11.98 7.98 5.22
N ALA A 404 11.03 7.06 5.12
CA ALA A 404 11.32 5.64 4.92
C ALA A 404 12.11 5.39 3.63
N ALA A 405 11.75 6.07 2.53
CA ALA A 405 12.45 6.02 1.27
C ALA A 405 13.89 6.51 1.38
N GLU A 406 14.08 7.66 2.02
CA GLU A 406 15.40 8.29 2.16
C GLU A 406 16.33 7.47 3.06
N VAL A 407 15.83 7.01 4.21
CA VAL A 407 16.57 6.11 5.10
C VAL A 407 16.97 4.83 4.37
N ARG A 408 16.03 4.23 3.63
CA ARG A 408 16.28 2.99 2.89
C ARG A 408 17.37 3.19 1.82
N SER A 409 17.31 4.28 1.05
CA SER A 409 18.32 4.61 0.05
C SER A 409 19.72 4.78 0.67
N LEU A 410 19.81 5.49 1.83
CA LEU A 410 21.05 5.64 2.57
C LEU A 410 21.61 4.29 3.04
N LEU A 411 20.75 3.37 3.50
CA LEU A 411 21.15 2.05 3.98
C LEU A 411 21.61 1.10 2.87
N LEU A 412 21.07 1.26 1.66
CA LEU A 412 21.42 0.46 0.48
C LEU A 412 22.53 1.08 -0.38
N GLY A 413 22.91 2.34 -0.12
CA GLY A 413 23.85 3.07 -0.98
C GLY A 413 23.28 3.37 -2.37
N GLU A 414 21.94 3.48 -2.48
CA GLU A 414 21.23 3.78 -3.74
C GLU A 414 21.06 5.29 -3.91
N SER A 415 21.24 5.77 -5.14
CA SER A 415 20.85 7.14 -5.48
C SER A 415 19.31 7.25 -5.51
N ARG A 416 18.77 8.26 -4.82
CA ARG A 416 17.35 8.53 -4.82
C ARG A 416 16.96 9.42 -6.00
N THR A 417 16.03 8.98 -6.80
CA THR A 417 15.34 9.86 -7.73
C THR A 417 14.15 10.47 -7.00
N ALA A 418 14.35 11.63 -6.36
CA ALA A 418 13.27 12.34 -5.71
C ALA A 418 12.18 12.65 -6.75
N MET A 419 11.00 12.06 -6.57
CA MET A 419 9.82 12.46 -7.31
C MET A 419 8.86 13.13 -6.34
N PRO A 420 8.34 14.34 -6.65
CA PRO A 420 7.24 14.89 -5.89
C PRO A 420 6.11 13.85 -5.92
N SER A 421 5.59 13.51 -4.76
CA SER A 421 4.40 12.65 -4.69
C SER A 421 3.19 13.45 -5.14
N GLU A 422 2.18 12.73 -5.57
CA GLU A 422 0.85 13.28 -5.80
C GLU A 422 0.42 14.17 -4.64
N ARG A 423 -0.12 15.35 -4.96
CA ARG A 423 -0.94 16.08 -4.00
C ARG A 423 -2.27 15.33 -3.92
N LEU A 424 -2.36 14.39 -2.98
CA LEU A 424 -3.64 13.81 -2.55
C LEU A 424 -4.29 14.74 -1.55
#